data_c449a5b58b684154f624602fcee41779
#
_entry.id   c449a5b58b684154f624602fcee41779
#
_cell.length_a   1.000
_cell.length_b   1.000
_cell.length_c   1.000
_cell.angle_alpha   90.00
_cell.angle_beta   90.00
_cell.angle_gamma   90.00
#
_symmetry.space_group_name_H-M   'P 1'
#
loop_
_entity.id
_entity.type
_entity.pdbx_description
1 polymer ?
#
loop_
_entity_poly.entity_id
_entity_poly.type
_entity_poly.pdbx_seq_one_letter_code
_entity_poly.pdbx_strand_id
1 'polypeptide(L)'
;LGDVYKRQAQMQNMGHEQILFCNDSATGLKAIIAVHNTVLGPALGGTRMWSYQNEAEALNDVLRLSKGMTYKNAISGLNLGGGKAVIIGNSRADKTEALFRRFGKFVNSLGGKYITAEDVGISPVDMNWVNMETNHVVGLPGKSGDPSPLTALGVYMGMKACAKIKFGTDSLAGKKVAVQGVGHVGEYLVSHLVKENAIVTVTDIHEDILKRISKAVSYTHLT
;
A
#
# COMPACT_ATOMS: atom_id res chain seq x y z
N LEU A 1 8.16 25.98 18.21
CA LEU A 1 9.42 25.26 18.52
C LEU A 1 9.13 23.84 19.06
N GLY A 2 8.21 23.67 20.04
CA GLY A 2 7.94 22.36 20.65
C GLY A 2 7.54 21.25 19.67
N ASP A 3 6.80 21.54 18.61
CA ASP A 3 6.33 20.53 17.65
C ASP A 3 7.41 20.09 16.67
N VAL A 4 8.35 20.97 16.32
CA VAL A 4 9.51 20.62 15.47
C VAL A 4 10.41 19.62 16.22
N TYR A 5 10.70 19.88 17.49
CA TYR A 5 11.48 18.97 18.33
C TYR A 5 10.81 17.61 18.50
N LYS A 6 9.47 17.56 18.64
CA LYS A 6 8.73 16.30 18.71
C LYS A 6 8.86 15.47 17.44
N ARG A 7 8.76 16.09 16.26
CA ARG A 7 8.92 15.40 14.95
C ARG A 7 10.33 14.88 14.77
N GLN A 8 11.33 15.68 15.13
CA GLN A 8 12.74 15.27 15.07
C GLN A 8 13.04 14.12 16.04
N ALA A 9 12.48 14.17 17.25
CA ALA A 9 12.60 13.07 18.21
C ALA A 9 11.95 11.77 17.71
N GLN A 10 10.76 11.85 17.06
CA GLN A 10 10.14 10.69 16.45
C GLN A 10 11.00 10.08 15.34
N MET A 11 11.55 10.92 14.47
CA MET A 11 12.47 10.50 13.40
C MET A 11 13.67 9.74 13.99
N GLN A 12 14.32 10.31 15.01
CA GLN A 12 15.49 9.71 15.68
C GLN A 12 15.13 8.39 16.38
N ASN A 13 14.05 8.37 17.17
CA ASN A 13 13.62 7.20 17.92
C ASN A 13 13.24 6.02 17.01
N MET A 14 12.76 6.30 15.81
CA MET A 14 12.39 5.28 14.83
C MET A 14 13.52 4.93 13.86
N GLY A 15 14.64 5.65 13.89
CA GLY A 15 15.84 5.35 13.11
C GLY A 15 15.79 5.78 11.65
N HIS A 16 15.04 6.84 11.31
CA HIS A 16 14.90 7.32 9.94
C HIS A 16 16.06 8.20 9.50
N GLU A 17 16.48 8.04 8.25
CA GLU A 17 17.53 8.87 7.65
C GLU A 17 17.00 10.24 7.21
N GLN A 18 15.77 10.30 6.67
CA GLN A 18 15.23 11.54 6.11
C GLN A 18 13.70 11.55 6.12
N ILE A 19 13.14 12.73 6.39
CA ILE A 19 11.71 13.02 6.23
C ILE A 19 11.57 14.29 5.41
N LEU A 20 10.76 14.25 4.36
CA LEU A 20 10.45 15.38 3.50
C LEU A 20 8.96 15.72 3.63
N PHE A 21 8.63 16.91 4.11
CA PHE A 21 7.28 17.45 4.09
C PHE A 21 7.08 18.21 2.78
N CYS A 22 6.07 17.79 2.01
CA CYS A 22 5.75 18.32 0.69
C CYS A 22 4.44 19.11 0.79
N ASN A 23 4.46 20.37 0.37
CA ASN A 23 3.27 21.21 0.32
C ASN A 23 3.27 22.04 -0.97
N ASP A 24 2.10 22.11 -1.62
CA ASP A 24 1.89 22.95 -2.78
C ASP A 24 0.42 23.43 -2.82
N SER A 25 0.22 24.70 -2.53
CA SER A 25 -1.12 25.29 -2.44
C SER A 25 -1.86 25.36 -3.78
N ALA A 26 -1.11 25.46 -4.88
CA ALA A 26 -1.70 25.55 -6.23
C ALA A 26 -2.36 24.25 -6.67
N THR A 27 -1.80 23.10 -6.28
CA THR A 27 -2.34 21.77 -6.60
C THR A 27 -3.10 21.13 -5.44
N GLY A 28 -3.07 21.75 -4.26
CA GLY A 28 -3.63 21.20 -3.03
C GLY A 28 -2.82 20.07 -2.41
N LEU A 29 -1.60 19.80 -2.91
CA LEU A 29 -0.77 18.71 -2.41
C LEU A 29 -0.32 18.97 -0.98
N LYS A 30 -0.58 17.99 -0.11
CA LYS A 30 0.03 17.84 1.21
C LYS A 30 0.52 16.41 1.33
N ALA A 31 1.84 16.21 1.42
CA ALA A 31 2.41 14.87 1.49
C ALA A 31 3.62 14.81 2.42
N ILE A 32 3.94 13.62 2.89
CA ILE A 32 5.14 13.33 3.66
C ILE A 32 5.84 12.13 3.03
N ILE A 33 7.13 12.27 2.72
CA ILE A 33 7.97 11.17 2.26
C ILE A 33 8.96 10.84 3.37
N ALA A 34 9.01 9.58 3.79
CA ALA A 34 9.95 9.09 4.80
C ALA A 34 10.90 8.04 4.19
N VAL A 35 12.18 8.30 4.30
CA VAL A 35 13.27 7.37 4.00
C VAL A 35 13.73 6.81 5.34
N HIS A 36 13.46 5.51 5.58
CA HIS A 36 13.85 4.90 6.84
C HIS A 36 15.33 4.46 6.78
N ASN A 37 15.70 3.70 5.76
CA ASN A 37 17.06 3.16 5.68
C ASN A 37 17.43 2.90 4.22
N THR A 38 18.69 3.20 3.86
CA THR A 38 19.25 3.00 2.51
C THR A 38 20.50 2.13 2.49
N VAL A 39 20.81 1.43 3.57
CA VAL A 39 22.02 0.59 3.69
C VAL A 39 22.06 -0.51 2.64
N LEU A 40 20.95 -1.15 2.33
CA LEU A 40 20.86 -2.19 1.29
C LEU A 40 20.65 -1.64 -0.13
N GLY A 41 20.37 -0.35 -0.26
CA GLY A 41 20.10 0.30 -1.55
C GLY A 41 19.02 1.38 -1.45
N PRO A 42 18.52 1.91 -2.59
CA PRO A 42 17.49 2.92 -2.60
C PRO A 42 16.26 2.50 -1.79
N ALA A 43 15.67 3.43 -1.06
CA ALA A 43 14.49 3.19 -0.25
C ALA A 43 13.27 2.97 -1.15
N LEU A 44 12.71 1.76 -1.17
CA LEU A 44 11.49 1.43 -1.91
C LEU A 44 10.29 1.40 -0.98
N GLY A 45 9.17 1.97 -1.43
CA GLY A 45 7.85 1.82 -0.81
C GLY A 45 6.79 2.66 -1.47
N GLY A 46 5.56 2.15 -1.47
CA GLY A 46 4.42 2.77 -2.14
C GLY A 46 3.97 4.09 -1.52
N THR A 47 3.24 4.88 -2.30
CA THR A 47 2.56 6.09 -1.84
C THR A 47 1.13 5.75 -1.47
N ARG A 48 0.71 6.11 -0.26
CA ARG A 48 -0.67 5.98 0.23
C ARG A 48 -1.39 7.32 0.16
N MET A 49 -2.64 7.34 -0.29
CA MET A 49 -3.50 8.52 -0.16
C MET A 49 -4.65 8.22 0.79
N TRP A 50 -4.73 8.98 1.89
CA TRP A 50 -5.68 8.73 2.95
C TRP A 50 -6.16 10.02 3.63
N SER A 51 -7.42 10.02 4.09
CA SER A 51 -8.02 11.13 4.83
C SER A 51 -7.59 11.07 6.31
N TYR A 52 -6.35 11.44 6.59
CA TYR A 52 -5.86 11.53 7.97
C TYR A 52 -6.56 12.64 8.74
N GLN A 53 -6.82 12.42 10.02
CA GLN A 53 -7.45 13.42 10.90
C GLN A 53 -6.54 14.64 11.12
N ASN A 54 -5.23 14.43 11.11
CA ASN A 54 -4.22 15.48 11.29
C ASN A 54 -2.86 15.03 10.74
N GLU A 55 -1.92 15.98 10.66
CA GLU A 55 -0.57 15.71 10.16
C GLU A 55 0.23 14.75 11.07
N ALA A 56 -0.03 14.75 12.37
CA ALA A 56 0.68 13.86 13.30
C ALA A 56 0.31 12.38 13.06
N GLU A 57 -0.95 12.10 12.73
CA GLU A 57 -1.40 10.77 12.32
C GLU A 57 -0.71 10.33 11.02
N ALA A 58 -0.69 11.21 10.01
CA ALA A 58 0.01 10.96 8.75
C ALA A 58 1.50 10.71 8.94
N LEU A 59 2.16 11.51 9.78
CA LEU A 59 3.57 11.33 10.12
C LEU A 59 3.82 9.98 10.82
N ASN A 60 3.02 9.63 11.80
CA ASN A 60 3.16 8.34 12.48
C ASN A 60 2.98 7.17 11.52
N ASP A 61 2.00 7.23 10.61
CA ASP A 61 1.75 6.18 9.63
C ASP A 61 2.92 6.03 8.66
N VAL A 62 3.41 7.13 8.06
CA VAL A 62 4.52 7.08 7.11
C VAL A 62 5.82 6.57 7.75
N LEU A 63 6.09 6.91 9.01
CA LEU A 63 7.25 6.42 9.75
C LEU A 63 7.16 4.90 10.00
N ARG A 64 6.03 4.42 10.48
CA ARG A 64 5.81 2.98 10.72
C ARG A 64 5.91 2.18 9.42
N LEU A 65 5.28 2.66 8.35
CA LEU A 65 5.25 1.99 7.07
C LEU A 65 6.62 1.94 6.40
N SER A 66 7.37 3.04 6.39
CA SER A 66 8.73 3.08 5.81
C SER A 66 9.71 2.16 6.55
N LYS A 67 9.61 2.08 7.88
CA LYS A 67 10.37 1.12 8.69
C LYS A 67 9.97 -0.33 8.35
N GLY A 68 8.68 -0.61 8.22
CA GLY A 68 8.17 -1.91 7.78
C GLY A 68 8.70 -2.31 6.41
N MET A 69 8.81 -1.35 5.47
CA MET A 69 9.36 -1.60 4.14
C MET A 69 10.83 -2.00 4.17
N THR A 70 11.66 -1.43 5.07
CA THR A 70 13.06 -1.87 5.26
C THR A 70 13.12 -3.36 5.63
N TYR A 71 12.33 -3.77 6.60
CA TYR A 71 12.30 -5.19 7.01
C TYR A 71 11.73 -6.10 5.93
N LYS A 72 10.69 -5.65 5.24
CA LYS A 72 10.07 -6.41 4.14
C LYS A 72 11.04 -6.63 2.98
N ASN A 73 11.76 -5.59 2.56
CA ASN A 73 12.74 -5.69 1.49
C ASN A 73 13.93 -6.58 1.90
N ALA A 74 14.44 -6.41 3.12
CA ALA A 74 15.56 -7.19 3.65
C ALA A 74 15.23 -8.69 3.75
N ILE A 75 14.08 -9.07 4.32
CA ILE A 75 13.69 -10.48 4.45
C ILE A 75 13.39 -11.13 3.09
N SER A 76 13.02 -10.32 2.09
CA SER A 76 12.81 -10.77 0.71
C SER A 76 14.12 -10.90 -0.09
N GLY A 77 15.28 -10.62 0.52
CA GLY A 77 16.59 -10.69 -0.14
C GLY A 77 16.81 -9.62 -1.21
N LEU A 78 16.08 -8.50 -1.15
CA LEU A 78 16.20 -7.41 -2.11
C LEU A 78 17.30 -6.43 -1.69
N ASN A 79 18.12 -5.99 -2.63
CA ASN A 79 19.10 -4.93 -2.44
C ASN A 79 18.42 -3.54 -2.46
N LEU A 80 17.44 -3.35 -1.57
CA LEU A 80 16.62 -2.15 -1.45
C LEU A 80 16.45 -1.78 0.03
N GLY A 81 16.51 -0.50 0.29
CA GLY A 81 16.14 0.07 1.57
C GLY A 81 14.62 0.23 1.72
N GLY A 82 14.19 0.88 2.79
CA GLY A 82 12.77 1.10 3.08
C GLY A 82 12.40 2.58 3.06
N GLY A 83 11.40 2.89 2.27
CA GLY A 83 10.76 4.20 2.22
C GLY A 83 9.24 4.08 2.18
N LYS A 84 8.57 5.18 2.37
CA LYS A 84 7.11 5.32 2.22
C LYS A 84 6.75 6.77 1.95
N ALA A 85 5.66 6.98 1.25
CA ALA A 85 5.03 8.28 1.19
C ALA A 85 3.55 8.20 1.58
N VAL A 86 3.04 9.30 2.13
CA VAL A 86 1.62 9.51 2.34
C VAL A 86 1.19 10.85 1.74
N ILE A 87 0.04 10.86 1.06
CA ILE A 87 -0.65 12.06 0.60
C ILE A 87 -1.88 12.22 1.49
N ILE A 88 -2.02 13.39 2.10
CA ILE A 88 -3.15 13.72 2.97
C ILE A 88 -4.30 14.23 2.09
N GLY A 89 -5.35 13.44 1.93
CA GLY A 89 -6.50 13.78 1.10
C GLY A 89 -7.43 12.60 0.87
N ASN A 90 -8.59 12.89 0.31
CA ASN A 90 -9.59 11.87 -0.02
C ASN A 90 -9.26 11.24 -1.38
N SER A 91 -8.88 9.97 -1.39
CA SER A 91 -8.50 9.24 -2.61
C SER A 91 -9.64 9.07 -3.64
N ARG A 92 -10.88 9.37 -3.28
CA ARG A 92 -12.04 9.32 -4.19
C ARG A 92 -12.44 10.69 -4.75
N ALA A 93 -12.03 11.79 -4.09
CA ALA A 93 -12.48 13.14 -4.42
C ALA A 93 -11.34 14.09 -4.84
N ASP A 94 -10.13 13.94 -4.29
CA ASP A 94 -9.09 14.97 -4.38
C ASP A 94 -8.00 14.65 -5.43
N LYS A 95 -8.13 13.54 -6.16
CA LYS A 95 -7.14 13.13 -7.17
C LYS A 95 -7.19 14.01 -8.40
N THR A 96 -6.05 14.59 -8.77
CA THR A 96 -5.86 15.30 -10.04
C THR A 96 -4.48 14.97 -10.62
N GLU A 97 -4.33 15.05 -11.94
CA GLU A 97 -3.04 14.94 -12.63
C GLU A 97 -2.03 15.95 -12.05
N ALA A 98 -2.45 17.20 -11.85
CA ALA A 98 -1.59 18.27 -11.32
C ALA A 98 -1.03 17.93 -9.95
N LEU A 99 -1.84 17.37 -9.04
CA LEU A 99 -1.42 16.94 -7.70
C LEU A 99 -0.35 15.84 -7.80
N PHE A 100 -0.59 14.79 -8.59
CA PHE A 100 0.35 13.67 -8.72
C PHE A 100 1.62 14.05 -9.46
N ARG A 101 1.55 14.89 -10.49
CA ARG A 101 2.76 15.42 -11.14
C ARG A 101 3.57 16.27 -10.17
N ARG A 102 2.91 17.10 -9.35
CA ARG A 102 3.60 17.87 -8.32
C ARG A 102 4.29 16.97 -7.29
N PHE A 103 3.62 15.91 -6.85
CA PHE A 103 4.23 14.89 -6.00
C PHE A 103 5.43 14.22 -6.69
N GLY A 104 5.36 13.90 -7.97
CA GLY A 104 6.46 13.37 -8.77
C GLY A 104 7.70 14.25 -8.75
N LYS A 105 7.55 15.59 -8.80
CA LYS A 105 8.67 16.53 -8.67
C LYS A 105 9.35 16.46 -7.31
N PHE A 106 8.59 16.26 -6.23
CA PHE A 106 9.16 16.04 -4.90
C PHE A 106 9.92 14.70 -4.82
N VAL A 107 9.38 13.62 -5.39
CA VAL A 107 10.08 12.34 -5.49
C VAL A 107 11.39 12.51 -6.28
N ASN A 108 11.35 13.20 -7.41
CA ASN A 108 12.53 13.45 -8.25
C ASN A 108 13.62 14.24 -7.51
N SER A 109 13.24 15.17 -6.64
CA SER A 109 14.18 15.97 -5.86
C SER A 109 15.03 15.15 -4.87
N LEU A 110 14.62 13.92 -4.57
CA LEU A 110 15.40 12.99 -3.74
C LEU A 110 16.49 12.22 -4.52
N GLY A 111 16.62 12.49 -5.84
CA GLY A 111 17.74 11.99 -6.65
C GLY A 111 17.88 10.46 -6.68
N GLY A 112 16.76 9.73 -6.63
CA GLY A 112 16.75 8.27 -6.62
C GLY A 112 16.90 7.62 -5.24
N LYS A 113 17.08 8.40 -4.18
CA LYS A 113 17.13 7.86 -2.81
C LYS A 113 15.82 7.18 -2.41
N TYR A 114 14.69 7.64 -2.96
CA TYR A 114 13.38 7.05 -2.76
C TYR A 114 12.75 6.65 -4.10
N ILE A 115 12.25 5.43 -4.17
CA ILE A 115 11.50 4.88 -5.30
C ILE A 115 10.07 4.64 -4.81
N THR A 116 9.11 5.23 -5.52
CA THR A 116 7.69 5.12 -5.18
C THR A 116 6.97 4.03 -5.99
N ALA A 117 5.83 3.59 -5.47
CA ALA A 117 4.90 2.67 -6.11
C ALA A 117 3.47 3.01 -5.70
N GLU A 118 2.48 2.30 -6.23
CA GLU A 118 1.11 2.37 -5.70
C GLU A 118 1.00 1.75 -4.29
N ASP A 119 0.03 2.20 -3.52
CA ASP A 119 -0.45 1.64 -2.27
C ASP A 119 -1.92 2.03 -2.09
N VAL A 120 -2.47 1.85 -0.90
CA VAL A 120 -3.88 2.17 -0.58
C VAL A 120 -4.26 3.57 -1.05
N GLY A 121 -5.36 3.66 -1.79
CA GLY A 121 -5.89 4.90 -2.32
C GLY A 121 -5.19 5.41 -3.58
N ILE A 122 -4.18 4.73 -4.10
CA ILE A 122 -3.43 5.06 -5.31
C ILE A 122 -3.65 3.97 -6.37
N SER A 123 -3.70 4.37 -7.62
CA SER A 123 -3.89 3.47 -8.76
C SER A 123 -2.71 3.53 -9.73
N PRO A 124 -2.56 2.55 -10.64
CA PRO A 124 -1.56 2.60 -11.70
C PRO A 124 -1.65 3.86 -12.57
N VAL A 125 -2.86 4.41 -12.77
CA VAL A 125 -3.05 5.67 -13.52
C VAL A 125 -2.42 6.85 -12.78
N ASP A 126 -2.59 6.92 -11.45
CA ASP A 126 -1.99 7.96 -10.62
C ASP A 126 -0.45 7.88 -10.71
N MET A 127 0.10 6.66 -10.73
CA MET A 127 1.55 6.43 -10.88
C MET A 127 2.07 6.84 -12.26
N ASN A 128 1.27 6.75 -13.32
CA ASN A 128 1.66 7.29 -14.63
C ASN A 128 1.86 8.81 -14.57
N TRP A 129 0.99 9.55 -13.87
CA TRP A 129 1.17 10.99 -13.69
C TRP A 129 2.43 11.32 -12.88
N VAL A 130 2.74 10.53 -11.84
CA VAL A 130 4.01 10.66 -11.11
C VAL A 130 5.20 10.39 -12.03
N ASN A 131 5.11 9.37 -12.88
CA ASN A 131 6.18 8.98 -13.81
C ASN A 131 6.49 10.03 -14.88
N MET A 132 5.57 10.94 -15.17
CA MET A 132 5.83 12.07 -16.08
C MET A 132 6.90 13.03 -15.53
N GLU A 133 7.14 13.03 -14.22
CA GLU A 133 8.06 13.95 -13.54
C GLU A 133 9.30 13.25 -12.94
N THR A 134 9.32 11.90 -12.88
CA THR A 134 10.42 11.14 -12.30
C THR A 134 10.47 9.71 -12.84
N ASN A 135 11.68 9.17 -12.99
CA ASN A 135 11.88 7.75 -13.31
C ASN A 135 11.91 6.84 -12.07
N HIS A 136 11.82 7.42 -10.86
CA HIS A 136 11.88 6.68 -9.60
C HIS A 136 10.49 6.18 -9.18
N VAL A 137 9.83 5.47 -10.11
CA VAL A 137 8.49 4.90 -9.95
C VAL A 137 8.48 3.46 -10.44
N VAL A 138 7.86 2.56 -9.68
CA VAL A 138 7.59 1.17 -10.06
C VAL A 138 6.09 0.87 -9.98
N GLY A 139 5.65 -0.29 -10.48
CA GLY A 139 4.23 -0.62 -10.51
C GLY A 139 3.48 -0.02 -11.70
N LEU A 140 4.18 0.44 -12.74
CA LEU A 140 3.57 1.06 -13.91
C LEU A 140 2.84 0.02 -14.79
N PRO A 141 1.72 0.41 -15.43
CA PRO A 141 1.03 -0.43 -16.41
C PRO A 141 1.97 -0.90 -17.52
N GLY A 142 1.87 -2.15 -17.92
CA GLY A 142 2.75 -2.75 -18.93
C GLY A 142 4.16 -3.11 -18.47
N LYS A 143 4.49 -2.83 -17.19
CA LYS A 143 5.74 -3.27 -16.52
C LYS A 143 5.40 -4.26 -15.40
N SER A 144 5.62 -3.92 -14.14
CA SER A 144 5.25 -4.79 -12.98
C SER A 144 3.75 -4.80 -12.66
N GLY A 145 3.02 -3.76 -13.05
CA GLY A 145 1.57 -3.66 -12.89
C GLY A 145 1.06 -3.66 -11.45
N ASP A 146 -0.21 -4.02 -11.29
CA ASP A 146 -0.90 -4.13 -10.00
C ASP A 146 -0.34 -5.31 -9.18
N PRO A 147 0.16 -5.10 -7.95
CA PRO A 147 0.67 -6.17 -7.09
C PRO A 147 -0.42 -7.01 -6.43
N SER A 148 -1.70 -6.61 -6.52
CA SER A 148 -2.81 -7.24 -5.79
C SER A 148 -2.98 -8.74 -6.06
N PRO A 149 -2.84 -9.24 -7.31
CA PRO A 149 -2.93 -10.68 -7.57
C PRO A 149 -1.87 -11.51 -6.84
N LEU A 150 -0.62 -11.04 -6.84
CA LEU A 150 0.49 -11.72 -6.16
C LEU A 150 0.36 -11.59 -4.63
N THR A 151 -0.11 -10.47 -4.14
CA THR A 151 -0.40 -10.27 -2.71
C THR A 151 -1.49 -11.23 -2.24
N ALA A 152 -2.57 -11.37 -2.99
CA ALA A 152 -3.65 -12.31 -2.69
C ALA A 152 -3.16 -13.77 -2.72
N LEU A 153 -2.32 -14.13 -3.70
CA LEU A 153 -1.69 -15.46 -3.76
C LEU A 153 -0.83 -15.72 -2.52
N GLY A 154 -0.04 -14.74 -2.07
CA GLY A 154 0.77 -14.86 -0.86
C GLY A 154 -0.07 -15.10 0.39
N VAL A 155 -1.19 -14.38 0.55
CA VAL A 155 -2.14 -14.60 1.64
C VAL A 155 -2.75 -16.00 1.55
N TYR A 156 -3.21 -16.41 0.38
CA TYR A 156 -3.78 -17.74 0.14
C TYR A 156 -2.80 -18.86 0.49
N MET A 157 -1.55 -18.76 0.07
CA MET A 157 -0.51 -19.77 0.40
C MET A 157 -0.20 -19.79 1.91
N GLY A 158 -0.21 -18.62 2.57
CA GLY A 158 -0.09 -18.54 4.03
C GLY A 158 -1.26 -19.23 4.74
N MET A 159 -2.49 -19.04 4.25
CA MET A 159 -3.67 -19.76 4.77
C MET A 159 -3.54 -21.28 4.64
N LYS A 160 -3.07 -21.77 3.49
CA LYS A 160 -2.82 -23.21 3.28
C LYS A 160 -1.77 -23.75 4.25
N ALA A 161 -0.67 -23.03 4.47
CA ALA A 161 0.36 -23.42 5.44
C ALA A 161 -0.22 -23.49 6.86
N CYS A 162 -1.00 -22.51 7.27
CA CYS A 162 -1.72 -22.52 8.57
C CYS A 162 -2.71 -23.69 8.67
N ALA A 163 -3.47 -23.95 7.60
CA ALA A 163 -4.43 -25.07 7.56
C ALA A 163 -3.74 -26.41 7.72
N LYS A 164 -2.58 -26.59 7.09
CA LYS A 164 -1.76 -27.81 7.24
C LYS A 164 -1.38 -28.06 8.70
N ILE A 165 -0.96 -27.03 9.42
CA ILE A 165 -0.60 -27.14 10.84
C ILE A 165 -1.86 -27.40 11.69
N LYS A 166 -2.94 -26.65 11.44
CA LYS A 166 -4.13 -26.70 12.31
C LYS A 166 -4.99 -27.94 12.07
N PHE A 167 -5.10 -28.38 10.81
CA PHE A 167 -6.06 -29.41 10.37
C PHE A 167 -5.37 -30.67 9.79
N GLY A 168 -4.05 -30.72 9.73
CA GLY A 168 -3.28 -31.82 9.14
C GLY A 168 -3.29 -31.84 7.61
N THR A 169 -4.02 -30.94 6.95
CA THR A 169 -4.11 -30.82 5.49
C THR A 169 -4.05 -29.35 5.08
N ASP A 170 -3.44 -29.07 3.94
CA ASP A 170 -3.40 -27.72 3.37
C ASP A 170 -4.65 -27.38 2.55
N SER A 171 -5.58 -28.33 2.38
CA SER A 171 -6.84 -28.10 1.67
C SER A 171 -7.78 -27.19 2.48
N LEU A 172 -8.31 -26.16 1.79
CA LEU A 172 -9.32 -25.25 2.28
C LEU A 172 -10.73 -25.66 1.82
N ALA A 173 -10.87 -26.75 1.05
CA ALA A 173 -12.15 -27.25 0.58
C ALA A 173 -13.11 -27.53 1.75
N GLY A 174 -14.34 -26.99 1.68
CA GLY A 174 -15.35 -27.10 2.71
C GLY A 174 -15.06 -26.30 4.00
N LYS A 175 -13.94 -25.59 4.09
CA LYS A 175 -13.64 -24.72 5.25
C LYS A 175 -14.45 -23.42 5.15
N LYS A 176 -14.98 -22.96 6.29
CA LYS A 176 -15.65 -21.66 6.41
C LYS A 176 -14.60 -20.58 6.56
N VAL A 177 -14.57 -19.62 5.65
CA VAL A 177 -13.59 -18.52 5.60
C VAL A 177 -14.35 -17.19 5.56
N ALA A 178 -14.03 -16.29 6.50
CA ALA A 178 -14.53 -14.92 6.49
C ALA A 178 -13.46 -14.00 5.91
N VAL A 179 -13.82 -13.19 4.91
CA VAL A 179 -12.94 -12.18 4.29
C VAL A 179 -13.53 -10.80 4.56
N GLN A 180 -12.82 -10.01 5.37
CA GLN A 180 -13.16 -8.63 5.66
C GLN A 180 -12.37 -7.71 4.72
N GLY A 181 -13.10 -6.96 3.88
CA GLY A 181 -12.53 -6.12 2.84
C GLY A 181 -12.33 -6.90 1.53
N VAL A 182 -13.15 -6.57 0.52
CA VAL A 182 -13.08 -7.19 -0.81
C VAL A 182 -12.72 -6.16 -1.89
N GLY A 183 -11.77 -5.28 -1.56
CA GLY A 183 -11.07 -4.42 -2.52
C GLY A 183 -10.14 -5.24 -3.42
N HIS A 184 -9.14 -4.60 -4.05
CA HIS A 184 -8.27 -5.23 -5.05
C HIS A 184 -7.69 -6.58 -4.59
N VAL A 185 -7.06 -6.65 -3.42
CA VAL A 185 -6.48 -7.90 -2.89
C VAL A 185 -7.55 -8.90 -2.49
N GLY A 186 -8.59 -8.44 -1.77
CA GLY A 186 -9.67 -9.31 -1.27
C GLY A 186 -10.43 -10.02 -2.38
N GLU A 187 -10.66 -9.36 -3.52
CA GLU A 187 -11.32 -9.92 -4.69
C GLU A 187 -10.55 -11.12 -5.27
N TYR A 188 -9.23 -10.99 -5.44
CA TYR A 188 -8.39 -12.09 -5.88
C TYR A 188 -8.31 -13.22 -4.85
N LEU A 189 -8.25 -12.88 -3.56
CA LEU A 189 -8.25 -13.88 -2.49
C LEU A 189 -9.55 -14.69 -2.49
N VAL A 190 -10.71 -14.05 -2.58
CA VAL A 190 -12.00 -14.70 -2.70
C VAL A 190 -12.04 -15.63 -3.90
N SER A 191 -11.50 -15.20 -5.05
CA SER A 191 -11.42 -16.04 -6.25
C SER A 191 -10.58 -17.31 -6.01
N HIS A 192 -9.43 -17.22 -5.31
CA HIS A 192 -8.64 -18.40 -4.95
C HIS A 192 -9.40 -19.35 -4.02
N LEU A 193 -10.06 -18.83 -3.00
CA LEU A 193 -10.80 -19.61 -2.01
C LEU A 193 -11.99 -20.35 -2.63
N VAL A 194 -12.74 -19.67 -3.50
CA VAL A 194 -13.90 -20.29 -4.21
C VAL A 194 -13.45 -21.35 -5.18
N LYS A 195 -12.38 -21.14 -5.93
CA LYS A 195 -11.79 -22.16 -6.82
C LYS A 195 -11.38 -23.43 -6.07
N GLU A 196 -11.02 -23.32 -4.79
CA GLU A 196 -10.69 -24.47 -3.93
C GLU A 196 -11.92 -25.01 -3.19
N ASN A 197 -13.13 -24.55 -3.49
CA ASN A 197 -14.37 -24.95 -2.85
C ASN A 197 -14.44 -24.63 -1.34
N ALA A 198 -13.83 -23.57 -0.89
CA ALA A 198 -14.04 -23.03 0.44
C ALA A 198 -15.44 -22.38 0.54
N ILE A 199 -16.04 -22.40 1.73
CA ILE A 199 -17.30 -21.70 2.02
C ILE A 199 -16.93 -20.28 2.46
N VAL A 200 -17.08 -19.31 1.55
CA VAL A 200 -16.59 -17.94 1.77
C VAL A 200 -17.73 -17.01 2.18
N THR A 201 -17.52 -16.27 3.26
CA THR A 201 -18.35 -15.14 3.67
C THR A 201 -17.53 -13.86 3.51
N VAL A 202 -18.09 -12.82 2.90
CA VAL A 202 -17.41 -11.54 2.66
C VAL A 202 -18.15 -10.38 3.30
N THR A 203 -17.40 -9.38 3.75
CA THR A 203 -17.93 -8.09 4.21
C THR A 203 -17.07 -6.95 3.72
N ASP A 204 -17.68 -5.81 3.43
CA ASP A 204 -17.01 -4.55 3.07
C ASP A 204 -17.87 -3.37 3.53
N ILE A 205 -17.26 -2.21 3.75
CA ILE A 205 -17.96 -0.97 4.06
C ILE A 205 -18.63 -0.33 2.83
N HIS A 206 -18.33 -0.84 1.62
CA HIS A 206 -18.84 -0.35 0.35
C HIS A 206 -19.77 -1.39 -0.28
N GLU A 207 -21.06 -1.14 -0.26
CA GLU A 207 -22.08 -2.04 -0.82
C GLU A 207 -21.95 -2.30 -2.33
N ASP A 208 -21.47 -1.32 -3.11
CA ASP A 208 -21.23 -1.46 -4.54
C ASP A 208 -20.18 -2.53 -4.84
N ILE A 209 -19.13 -2.62 -4.00
CA ILE A 209 -18.12 -3.68 -4.09
C ILE A 209 -18.72 -5.04 -3.77
N LEU A 210 -19.51 -5.15 -2.70
CA LEU A 210 -20.19 -6.39 -2.33
C LEU A 210 -21.11 -6.89 -3.46
N LYS A 211 -21.90 -6.00 -4.07
CA LYS A 211 -22.78 -6.34 -5.20
C LYS A 211 -21.99 -6.80 -6.43
N ARG A 212 -20.81 -6.24 -6.68
CA ARG A 212 -19.92 -6.67 -7.78
C ARG A 212 -19.38 -8.08 -7.52
N ILE A 213 -18.86 -8.33 -6.33
CA ILE A 213 -18.29 -9.63 -5.94
C ILE A 213 -19.36 -10.72 -5.96
N SER A 214 -20.56 -10.47 -5.46
CA SER A 214 -21.64 -11.47 -5.46
C SER A 214 -22.05 -11.92 -6.87
N LYS A 215 -21.95 -11.03 -7.86
CA LYS A 215 -22.22 -11.38 -9.27
C LYS A 215 -21.07 -12.18 -9.90
N ALA A 216 -19.85 -11.92 -9.49
CA ALA A 216 -18.65 -12.58 -10.03
C ALA A 216 -18.40 -13.97 -9.44
N VAL A 217 -18.94 -14.24 -8.24
CA VAL A 217 -18.68 -15.46 -7.48
C VAL A 217 -20.01 -16.08 -7.05
N SER A 218 -20.45 -17.11 -7.75
CA SER A 218 -21.79 -17.72 -7.63
C SER A 218 -22.12 -18.36 -6.27
N TYR A 219 -21.25 -18.31 -5.26
CA TYR A 219 -21.42 -18.98 -3.96
C TYR A 219 -20.89 -18.18 -2.76
N THR A 220 -21.20 -16.90 -2.69
CA THR A 220 -20.75 -16.07 -1.56
C THR A 220 -21.94 -15.65 -0.70
N HIS A 221 -21.90 -15.92 0.62
CA HIS A 221 -22.83 -15.33 1.57
C HIS A 221 -22.39 -13.89 1.87
N LEU A 222 -23.30 -12.95 1.60
CA LEU A 222 -23.12 -11.53 1.95
C LEU A 222 -23.68 -11.29 3.36
N THR A 223 -22.94 -10.61 4.20
CA THR A 223 -23.39 -10.05 5.49
C THR A 223 -22.99 -8.60 5.61
#